data_ed1699fd8f2091430b07e0050a7e835e
#
_entry.id   ed1699fd8f2091430b07e0050a7e835e
#
_cell.length_a   1.000
_cell.length_b   1.000
_cell.length_c   1.000
_cell.angle_alpha   90.00
_cell.angle_beta   90.00
_cell.angle_gamma   90.00
#
_symmetry.space_group_name_H-M   'P 1'
#
loop_
_entity.id
_entity.type
_entity.pdbx_description
1 polymer ?
#
loop_
_entity_poly.entity_id
_entity_poly.type
_entity_poly.pdbx_seq_one_letter_code
_entity_poly.pdbx_strand_id
1 'polypeptide(L)'
;MTSITKNNSLREQTKPHPVFGGCNKIALGYLSQTQKCVFELNKMGLHVLNIEFDKIKPRVRIEPNALTKKFEKTGQALAYIQGNDGVHFAEYQMMVEGIKVIWRSYLH
;
A
#
# COMPACT_ATOMS: atom_id res chain seq x y z
N MET A 1 -28.21 28.99 3.04
CA MET A 1 -27.95 28.34 3.49
C MET A 1 -27.63 27.99 3.70
N THR A 2 -27.72 28.17 3.56
CA THR A 2 -27.43 27.50 4.06
C THR A 2 -27.14 27.01 4.16
N SER A 3 -27.37 26.95 3.93
CA SER A 3 -27.12 26.12 4.41
C SER A 3 -26.79 25.70 4.45
N ILE A 4 -27.00 25.75 4.28
CA ILE A 4 -26.73 25.00 4.68
C ILE A 4 -26.33 24.71 4.92
N THR A 5 -26.55 24.88 4.90
CA THR A 5 -26.21 24.39 5.51
C THR A 5 -26.08 23.95 5.74
N LYS A 6 -26.31 23.71 5.87
CA LYS A 6 -26.29 23.19 6.43
C LYS A 6 -25.99 22.51 6.39
N ASN A 7 -26.13 22.39 6.12
CA ASN A 7 -25.91 21.64 6.42
C ASN A 7 -25.19 21.38 6.46
N ASN A 8 -25.29 21.51 6.23
CA ASN A 8 -24.43 21.12 6.54
C ASN A 8 -23.93 20.72 7.54
N SER A 9 -23.80 20.75 7.98
CA SER A 9 -23.44 20.33 9.30
C SER A 9 -23.92 18.96 9.62
N LEU A 10 -24.95 18.61 9.09
CA LEU A 10 -25.46 17.27 9.28
C LEU A 10 -24.47 16.22 8.86
N ARG A 11 -23.72 16.51 7.85
CA ARG A 11 -22.75 15.55 7.37
C ARG A 11 -21.60 15.33 8.33
N GLU A 12 -21.46 16.17 9.30
CA GLU A 12 -20.35 16.05 10.22
C GLU A 12 -20.35 14.73 10.96
N GLN A 13 -21.51 14.21 11.27
CA GLN A 13 -21.58 12.97 12.00
C GLN A 13 -21.25 11.75 11.18
N THR A 14 -21.28 11.89 9.86
CA THR A 14 -21.05 10.77 8.96
C THR A 14 -19.73 10.86 8.24
N LYS A 15 -18.87 11.78 8.64
CA LYS A 15 -17.56 11.89 8.04
C LYS A 15 -16.78 10.62 8.25
N PRO A 16 -16.12 10.12 7.20
CA PRO A 16 -15.19 9.01 7.39
C PRO A 16 -13.98 9.45 8.20
N HIS A 17 -13.34 8.49 8.84
CA HIS A 17 -12.07 8.76 9.52
C HIS A 17 -11.04 9.19 8.49
N PRO A 18 -10.35 10.30 8.70
CA PRO A 18 -9.30 10.72 7.76
C PRO A 18 -8.08 9.81 7.90
N VAL A 19 -7.70 9.21 6.79
CA VAL A 19 -6.56 8.29 6.75
C VAL A 19 -5.26 8.99 7.11
N PHE A 20 -5.14 10.26 6.72
CA PHE A 20 -3.91 11.04 6.95
C PHE A 20 -4.08 12.05 8.08
N GLY A 21 -4.96 11.76 9.04
CA GLY A 21 -5.20 12.69 10.13
C GLY A 21 -5.86 14.00 9.70
N GLY A 22 -6.45 14.03 8.50
CA GLY A 22 -7.10 15.22 7.99
C GLY A 22 -6.14 16.27 7.44
N CYS A 23 -4.87 15.94 7.27
CA CYS A 23 -3.86 16.91 6.84
C CYS A 23 -3.45 16.65 5.39
N ASN A 24 -3.76 17.60 4.51
CA ASN A 24 -3.41 17.49 3.10
C ASN A 24 -1.90 17.45 2.87
N LYS A 25 -1.15 18.14 3.72
CA LYS A 25 0.30 18.15 3.60
C LYS A 25 0.87 16.75 3.81
N ILE A 26 0.34 16.02 4.78
CA ILE A 26 0.75 14.64 5.02
C ILE A 26 0.37 13.77 3.84
N ALA A 27 -0.85 13.95 3.31
CA ALA A 27 -1.30 13.20 2.14
C ALA A 27 -0.40 13.44 0.94
N LEU A 28 -0.05 14.70 0.67
CA LEU A 28 0.84 15.04 -0.43
C LEU A 28 2.23 14.43 -0.23
N GLY A 29 2.70 14.39 1.01
CA GLY A 29 3.98 13.76 1.34
C GLY A 29 3.97 12.28 1.00
N TYR A 30 2.90 11.58 1.36
CA TYR A 30 2.78 10.14 1.05
C TYR A 30 2.64 9.90 -0.45
N LEU A 31 1.92 10.77 -1.17
CA LEU A 31 1.82 10.64 -2.62
C LEU A 31 3.19 10.80 -3.27
N SER A 32 3.95 11.80 -2.84
CA SER A 32 5.30 12.01 -3.37
C SER A 32 6.21 10.82 -3.08
N GLN A 33 6.15 10.30 -1.84
CA GLN A 33 6.94 9.15 -1.44
C GLN A 33 6.56 7.91 -2.21
N THR A 34 5.25 7.70 -2.43
CA THR A 34 4.76 6.57 -3.20
C THR A 34 5.23 6.67 -4.65
N GLN A 35 5.23 7.87 -5.21
CA GLN A 35 5.73 8.08 -6.57
C GLN A 35 7.20 7.65 -6.68
N LYS A 36 8.02 8.04 -5.72
CA LYS A 36 9.43 7.63 -5.72
C LYS A 36 9.56 6.12 -5.61
N CYS A 37 8.73 5.50 -4.78
CA CYS A 37 8.72 4.05 -4.64
C CYS A 37 8.43 3.38 -5.99
N VAL A 38 7.40 3.83 -6.70
CA VAL A 38 7.02 3.25 -7.98
C VAL A 38 8.13 3.43 -9.02
N PHE A 39 8.81 4.57 -9.01
CA PHE A 39 9.96 4.78 -9.89
C PHE A 39 11.07 3.76 -9.62
N GLU A 40 11.36 3.49 -8.34
CA GLU A 40 12.39 2.52 -8.00
C GLU A 40 11.96 1.10 -8.40
N LEU A 41 10.70 0.76 -8.17
CA LEU A 41 10.17 -0.54 -8.59
C LEU A 41 10.26 -0.71 -10.10
N ASN A 42 9.96 0.35 -10.84
CA ASN A 42 10.05 0.32 -12.29
C ASN A 42 11.47 0.06 -12.75
N LYS A 43 12.45 0.67 -12.10
CA LYS A 43 13.85 0.43 -12.43
C LYS A 43 14.26 -1.01 -12.18
N MET A 44 13.66 -1.64 -11.19
CA MET A 44 13.93 -3.04 -10.87
C MET A 44 13.20 -4.01 -11.79
N GLY A 45 12.30 -3.52 -12.64
CA GLY A 45 11.48 -4.37 -13.50
C GLY A 45 10.30 -4.99 -12.77
N LEU A 46 9.85 -4.37 -11.69
CA LEU A 46 8.71 -4.86 -10.91
C LEU A 46 7.45 -4.10 -11.30
N HIS A 47 6.37 -4.84 -11.52
CA HIS A 47 5.12 -4.28 -11.99
C HIS A 47 4.16 -4.04 -10.83
N VAL A 48 3.66 -2.82 -10.72
CA VAL A 48 2.70 -2.44 -9.69
C VAL A 48 1.32 -2.89 -10.10
N LEU A 49 0.66 -3.64 -9.22
CA LEU A 49 -0.71 -4.09 -9.43
C LEU A 49 -1.71 -3.14 -8.81
N ASN A 50 -1.35 -2.54 -7.67
CA ASN A 50 -2.30 -1.81 -6.87
C ASN A 50 -1.57 -0.94 -5.85
N ILE A 51 -2.16 0.19 -5.51
CA ILE A 51 -1.68 1.04 -4.42
C ILE A 51 -2.82 1.16 -3.42
N GLU A 52 -2.56 0.74 -2.18
CA GLU A 52 -3.58 0.70 -1.13
C GLU A 52 -3.38 1.87 -0.19
N PHE A 53 -4.41 2.68 -0.05
CA PHE A 53 -4.41 3.86 0.81
C PHE A 53 -5.34 3.70 2.01
N ASP A 54 -5.76 2.50 2.32
CA ASP A 54 -6.71 2.23 3.40
C ASP A 54 -6.04 2.18 4.78
N LYS A 55 -4.75 2.35 4.83
CA LYS A 55 -3.97 2.41 6.08
C LYS A 55 -3.35 3.79 6.22
N ILE A 56 -2.76 4.04 7.38
CA ILE A 56 -2.09 5.32 7.63
C ILE A 56 -1.02 5.59 6.60
N LYS A 57 -0.25 4.56 6.26
CA LYS A 57 0.76 4.67 5.21
C LYS A 57 0.34 3.85 4.01
N PRO A 58 0.52 4.36 2.80
CA PRO A 58 0.18 3.60 1.61
C PRO A 58 1.06 2.36 1.47
N ARG A 59 0.52 1.35 0.81
CA ARG A 59 1.24 0.13 0.48
C ARG A 59 1.12 -0.09 -1.02
N VAL A 60 2.18 -0.62 -1.62
CA VAL A 60 2.21 -0.90 -3.06
C VAL A 60 2.24 -2.41 -3.24
N ARG A 61 1.23 -2.94 -3.92
CA ARG A 61 1.16 -4.37 -4.24
C ARG A 61 1.74 -4.58 -5.63
N ILE A 62 2.66 -5.54 -5.74
CA ILE A 62 3.35 -5.82 -6.99
C ILE A 62 3.12 -7.26 -7.43
N GLU A 63 3.35 -7.50 -8.70
CA GLU A 63 3.31 -8.83 -9.28
C GLU A 63 4.60 -9.57 -8.96
N PRO A 64 4.53 -10.81 -8.41
CA PRO A 64 5.74 -11.57 -8.14
C PRO A 64 6.43 -12.00 -9.44
N ASN A 65 7.75 -12.07 -9.38
CA ASN A 65 8.56 -12.53 -10.51
C ASN A 65 9.86 -13.15 -9.97
N ALA A 66 10.83 -13.37 -10.85
CA ALA A 66 12.10 -13.98 -10.44
C ALA A 66 12.83 -13.12 -9.42
N LEU A 67 12.75 -11.80 -9.53
CA LEU A 67 13.41 -10.91 -8.60
C LEU A 67 12.78 -10.97 -7.21
N THR A 68 11.45 -11.02 -7.12
CA THR A 68 10.79 -11.15 -5.82
C THR A 68 11.15 -12.48 -5.16
N LYS A 69 11.29 -13.56 -5.95
CA LYS A 69 11.75 -14.84 -5.44
C LYS A 69 13.15 -14.72 -4.82
N LYS A 70 14.03 -13.97 -5.47
CA LYS A 70 15.35 -13.73 -4.94
C LYS A 70 15.30 -12.98 -3.62
N PHE A 71 14.45 -11.96 -3.52
CA PHE A 71 14.28 -11.21 -2.27
C PHE A 71 13.78 -12.12 -1.14
N GLU A 72 12.87 -13.05 -1.47
CA GLU A 72 12.39 -14.02 -0.49
C GLU A 72 13.52 -14.91 0.01
N LYS A 73 14.35 -15.39 -0.90
CA LYS A 73 15.44 -16.32 -0.54
C LYS A 73 16.55 -15.66 0.23
N THR A 74 16.84 -14.39 -0.07
CA THR A 74 17.94 -13.68 0.58
C THR A 74 17.54 -13.04 1.90
N GLY A 75 16.24 -13.05 2.23
CA GLY A 75 15.75 -12.44 3.45
C GLY A 75 15.56 -10.93 3.36
N GLN A 76 15.71 -10.35 2.18
CA GLN A 76 15.40 -8.94 1.99
C GLN A 76 13.91 -8.67 2.12
N ALA A 77 13.09 -9.66 1.78
CA ALA A 77 11.66 -9.61 1.98
C ALA A 77 11.28 -10.60 3.06
N LEU A 78 10.33 -10.21 3.92
CA LEU A 78 9.91 -11.04 5.05
C LEU A 78 8.46 -11.45 4.86
N ALA A 79 8.17 -12.71 5.12
CA ALA A 79 6.80 -13.21 5.14
C ALA A 79 6.09 -12.66 6.38
N TYR A 80 4.92 -12.07 6.20
CA TYR A 80 4.16 -11.50 7.31
C TYR A 80 2.76 -12.09 7.44
N ILE A 81 2.25 -12.74 6.39
CA ILE A 81 0.96 -13.41 6.40
C ILE A 81 1.13 -14.75 5.69
N GLN A 82 0.49 -15.80 6.23
CA GLN A 82 0.34 -17.06 5.53
C GLN A 82 -1.14 -17.40 5.47
N GLY A 83 -1.57 -17.99 4.37
CA GLY A 83 -2.97 -18.30 4.19
C GLY A 83 -3.19 -19.42 3.20
N ASN A 84 -4.47 -19.68 2.94
CA ASN A 84 -4.89 -20.75 2.06
C ASN A 84 -6.20 -20.32 1.39
N ASP A 85 -6.16 -20.11 0.08
CA ASP A 85 -7.34 -19.77 -0.72
C ASP A 85 -7.61 -20.88 -1.74
N GLY A 86 -7.33 -22.12 -1.35
CA GLY A 86 -7.32 -23.29 -2.24
C GLY A 86 -5.89 -23.74 -2.53
N VAL A 87 -4.94 -22.83 -2.39
CA VAL A 87 -3.51 -23.08 -2.50
C VAL A 87 -2.82 -22.33 -1.38
N HIS A 88 -1.85 -22.95 -0.77
CA HIS A 88 -1.08 -22.28 0.29
C HIS A 88 -0.29 -21.12 -0.29
N PHE A 89 -0.30 -20.00 0.43
CA PHE A 89 0.46 -18.83 0.01
C PHE A 89 1.07 -18.13 1.22
N ALA A 90 2.07 -17.31 0.95
CA ALA A 90 2.62 -16.37 1.91
C ALA A 90 2.62 -14.99 1.29
N GLU A 91 2.32 -13.95 2.09
CA GLU A 91 2.51 -12.58 1.65
C GLU A 91 3.82 -12.07 2.23
N TYR A 92 4.60 -11.47 1.36
CA TYR A 92 5.90 -10.92 1.69
C TYR A 92 5.85 -9.41 1.65
N GLN A 93 6.74 -8.80 2.41
CA GLN A 93 6.87 -7.34 2.43
C GLN A 93 8.34 -6.95 2.44
N MET A 94 8.61 -5.82 1.83
CA MET A 94 9.89 -5.14 1.95
C MET A 94 9.66 -3.64 1.84
N MET A 95 10.64 -2.85 2.22
CA MET A 95 10.52 -1.39 2.16
C MET A 95 11.30 -0.87 0.97
N VAL A 96 10.66 0.01 0.19
CA VAL A 96 11.29 0.71 -0.93
C VAL A 96 10.93 2.19 -0.79
N GLU A 97 11.92 3.05 -0.64
CA GLU A 97 11.74 4.50 -0.43
C GLU A 97 10.79 4.80 0.72
N GLY A 98 10.86 4.00 1.78
CA GLY A 98 10.02 4.19 2.95
C GLY A 98 8.58 3.70 2.80
N ILE A 99 8.24 3.11 1.67
CA ILE A 99 6.90 2.58 1.40
C ILE A 99 6.94 1.05 1.47
N LYS A 100 5.93 0.47 2.07
CA LYS A 100 5.81 -0.98 2.16
C LYS A 100 5.38 -1.55 0.82
N VAL A 101 6.19 -2.44 0.27
CA VAL A 101 5.92 -3.14 -0.98
C VAL A 101 5.56 -4.58 -0.62
N ILE A 102 4.43 -5.06 -1.14
CA ILE A 102 3.89 -6.37 -0.76
C ILE A 102 3.56 -7.19 -2.00
N TRP A 103 3.67 -8.50 -1.86
CA TRP A 103 3.26 -9.42 -2.91
C TRP A 103 2.91 -10.76 -2.31
N ARG A 104 2.17 -11.56 -3.06
CA ARG A 104 1.77 -12.88 -2.64
C ARG A 104 2.56 -13.93 -3.41
N SER A 105 3.17 -14.86 -2.67
CA SER A 105 3.91 -15.98 -3.25
C SER A 105 3.17 -17.26 -2.91
N TYR A 106 2.88 -18.06 -3.94
CA TYR A 106 2.18 -19.31 -3.75
C TYR A 106 3.19 -20.42 -3.46
N LEU A 107 2.86 -21.22 -2.45
CA LEU A 107 3.71 -22.33 -2.01
C LEU A 107 3.24 -23.60 -2.70
N HIS A 108 4.18 -24.37 -3.19
CA HIS A 108 3.88 -25.61 -3.91
C HIS A 108 4.36 -26.80 -3.14
#